data_76f6018096f8b2d3bba3dfefc0309d51
#
_entry.id   76f6018096f8b2d3bba3dfefc0309d51
#
_cell.length_a   1.000
_cell.length_b   1.000
_cell.length_c   1.000
_cell.angle_alpha   90.00
_cell.angle_beta   90.00
_cell.angle_gamma   90.00
#
_symmetry.space_group_name_H-M   'P 1'
#
loop_
_entity.id
_entity.type
_entity.pdbx_description
1 polymer ?
#
loop_
_entity_poly.entity_id
_entity_poly.type
_entity_poly.pdbx_seq_one_letter_code
_entity_poly.pdbx_strand_id
1 'polypeptide(L)'
;AGAFGASVNMQTEGASMKPYAEFNGSYGSFNTHKETVKVGTGLLNNHWTFDARLSNIGTDGYIDRASVDLNSYYLQGGYFAENTSVKLIAFAGKEKTYHAWGYATKKEMEDFGRRYNPCGEMYTDANGNKHFYDDQTDNYLQKNYQLLFNHTFSTAWNLNVALHYTKGDGYYEEYKDGRSLIEYGLKPFTIDGTEITKSDLVRQKKMDNKFGGGVFSLNYTVNRLNASLGGGLNQYRGNNFGKVPWVKNYVGTLSPDHEYYRNKSQKTDGNIYLKANYDLTSGLSAYADLQYRHIDYTIDGNNDKYDWSKNALRPLAVDKKFDFFNPKVGLNWNITSNHRVYASFSVAQKEPTRNNYTDGDPDSYPKAEKLLDYEAGYTFANQWLTAGANFYYMDYTDQLVLTGALNDIGEALTENVPDSYRMGVELMLGIKPCKWFQWDINATWSKNRIQDFVESLPGYHYNEDGSSTSLPTVQIKHKDTHIAFSPDFLFNNRFSFIYKGFEAALQSQFVSKQYMTNAEVEELTLDKYFVSNLNLAYSFRPKKVLKEVTVGFTVYNLFNEKYENNGWASSDYTDTVENRGNYAGYAAQAGTNVMGHVSFRF
;
A
#
# COMPACT_ATOMS: atom_id res chain seq x y z
N ALA A 1 -0.57 -17.95 3.66
CA ALA A 1 -0.69 -16.84 2.74
C ALA A 1 0.49 -16.89 1.78
N GLY A 2 0.23 -16.84 0.48
CA GLY A 2 1.28 -16.73 -0.51
C GLY A 2 1.90 -15.35 -0.39
N ALA A 3 2.88 -15.19 0.49
CA ALA A 3 3.65 -13.96 0.56
C ALA A 3 4.48 -13.84 -0.70
N PHE A 4 4.28 -12.78 -1.44
CA PHE A 4 5.00 -12.46 -2.66
C PHE A 4 5.96 -11.30 -2.32
N GLY A 5 7.25 -11.61 -2.15
CA GLY A 5 8.28 -10.65 -1.78
C GLY A 5 8.39 -10.34 -0.28
N ALA A 6 7.31 -9.96 0.39
CA ALA A 6 7.32 -9.67 1.83
C ALA A 6 5.98 -9.92 2.50
N SER A 7 6.00 -10.07 3.83
CA SER A 7 4.79 -10.10 4.65
C SER A 7 4.89 -9.11 5.81
N VAL A 8 3.80 -8.39 6.07
CA VAL A 8 3.67 -7.51 7.23
C VAL A 8 2.75 -8.18 8.25
N ASN A 9 3.28 -8.46 9.43
CA ASN A 9 2.50 -9.01 10.53
C ASN A 9 2.08 -7.88 11.47
N MET A 10 0.78 -7.60 11.53
CA MET A 10 0.21 -6.60 12.43
C MET A 10 -0.59 -7.29 13.52
N GLN A 11 -0.32 -6.93 14.78
CA GLN A 11 -1.06 -7.41 15.93
C GLN A 11 -1.71 -6.25 16.65
N THR A 12 -2.94 -6.46 17.13
CA THR A 12 -3.57 -5.54 18.08
C THR A 12 -2.84 -5.58 19.41
N GLU A 13 -2.87 -4.49 20.15
CA GLU A 13 -2.36 -4.48 21.53
C GLU A 13 -3.04 -5.60 22.35
N GLY A 14 -2.24 -6.31 23.14
CA GLY A 14 -2.77 -7.34 24.06
C GLY A 14 -3.68 -6.70 25.10
N ALA A 15 -4.62 -7.48 25.64
CA ALA A 15 -5.44 -7.02 26.75
C ALA A 15 -4.58 -6.65 27.95
N SER A 16 -4.78 -5.45 28.51
CA SER A 16 -4.07 -5.03 29.72
C SER A 16 -4.63 -5.75 30.95
N MET A 17 -3.75 -6.27 31.80
CA MET A 17 -4.16 -6.87 33.06
C MET A 17 -4.46 -5.82 34.18
N LYS A 18 -4.01 -4.58 33.98
CA LYS A 18 -4.22 -3.46 34.90
C LYS A 18 -5.06 -2.38 34.24
N PRO A 19 -5.93 -1.68 34.96
CA PRO A 19 -6.66 -0.56 34.43
C PRO A 19 -5.70 0.55 34.00
N TYR A 20 -6.03 1.20 32.88
CA TYR A 20 -5.24 2.29 32.34
C TYR A 20 -6.12 3.30 31.58
N ALA A 21 -5.63 4.51 31.52
CA ALA A 21 -6.07 5.52 30.57
C ALA A 21 -4.83 6.18 29.97
N GLU A 22 -4.88 6.49 28.67
CA GLU A 22 -3.78 7.10 27.94
C GLU A 22 -4.33 8.15 26.99
N PHE A 23 -3.68 9.30 26.96
CA PHE A 23 -3.91 10.35 25.97
C PHE A 23 -2.61 10.61 25.21
N ASN A 24 -2.68 10.62 23.88
CA ASN A 24 -1.58 11.02 23.01
C ASN A 24 -2.06 12.14 22.11
N GLY A 25 -1.37 13.28 22.13
CA GLY A 25 -1.61 14.43 21.29
C GLY A 25 -0.37 14.82 20.51
N SER A 26 -0.53 15.20 19.25
CA SER A 26 0.55 15.70 18.40
C SER A 26 0.06 16.88 17.58
N TYR A 27 0.94 17.87 17.36
CA TYR A 27 0.67 19.00 16.49
C TYR A 27 1.96 19.43 15.76
N GLY A 28 1.85 19.80 14.49
CA GLY A 28 3.01 20.13 13.69
C GLY A 28 2.73 20.95 12.43
N SER A 29 3.71 20.97 11.55
CA SER A 29 3.65 21.66 10.27
C SER A 29 2.43 21.22 9.44
N PHE A 30 1.96 22.08 8.55
CA PHE A 30 0.79 21.86 7.68
C PHE A 30 -0.51 21.60 8.48
N ASN A 31 -0.64 22.23 9.66
CA ASN A 31 -1.77 22.02 10.55
C ASN A 31 -1.99 20.53 10.91
N THR A 32 -0.90 19.73 10.85
CA THR A 32 -0.99 18.29 11.14
C THR A 32 -1.22 18.08 12.63
N HIS A 33 -2.29 17.39 12.98
CA HIS A 33 -2.63 17.05 14.34
C HIS A 33 -3.09 15.60 14.46
N LYS A 34 -2.86 15.02 15.62
CA LYS A 34 -3.33 13.67 15.94
C LYS A 34 -3.66 13.60 17.41
N GLU A 35 -4.88 13.17 17.72
CA GLU A 35 -5.35 12.90 19.08
C GLU A 35 -5.76 11.43 19.20
N THR A 36 -5.33 10.79 20.27
CA THR A 36 -5.72 9.42 20.60
C THR A 36 -6.00 9.30 22.07
N VAL A 37 -7.17 8.77 22.41
CA VAL A 37 -7.54 8.37 23.77
C VAL A 37 -7.67 6.86 23.81
N LYS A 38 -7.03 6.24 24.80
CA LYS A 38 -7.17 4.79 25.08
C LYS A 38 -7.59 4.60 26.53
N VAL A 39 -8.48 3.66 26.77
CA VAL A 39 -8.89 3.25 28.11
C VAL A 39 -9.04 1.74 28.17
N GLY A 40 -8.70 1.15 29.32
CA GLY A 40 -8.87 -0.28 29.55
C GLY A 40 -9.21 -0.56 31.03
N THR A 41 -10.08 -1.53 31.23
CA THR A 41 -10.54 -1.90 32.57
C THR A 41 -9.53 -2.69 33.37
N GLY A 42 -8.51 -3.25 32.70
CA GLY A 42 -7.75 -4.35 33.29
C GLY A 42 -8.59 -5.62 33.42
N LEU A 43 -8.06 -6.60 34.15
CA LEU A 43 -8.71 -7.88 34.35
C LEU A 43 -9.78 -7.76 35.46
N LEU A 44 -11.04 -7.88 35.07
CA LEU A 44 -12.20 -7.89 35.97
C LEU A 44 -12.56 -9.34 36.35
N ASN A 45 -12.80 -9.59 37.62
CA ASN A 45 -13.18 -10.90 38.14
C ASN A 45 -12.29 -12.06 37.63
N ASN A 46 -11.00 -11.79 37.40
CA ASN A 46 -10.01 -12.72 36.88
C ASN A 46 -10.29 -13.29 35.46
N HIS A 47 -11.30 -12.76 34.75
CA HIS A 47 -11.71 -13.31 33.45
C HIS A 47 -11.94 -12.29 32.37
N TRP A 48 -12.40 -11.08 32.65
CA TRP A 48 -12.90 -10.16 31.65
C TRP A 48 -12.01 -8.94 31.49
N THR A 49 -11.78 -8.52 30.22
CA THR A 49 -11.16 -7.21 29.91
C THR A 49 -11.98 -6.47 28.89
N PHE A 50 -12.00 -5.13 29.00
CA PHE A 50 -12.59 -4.26 27.99
C PHE A 50 -11.61 -3.14 27.71
N ASP A 51 -11.35 -2.89 26.42
CA ASP A 51 -10.46 -1.86 25.94
C ASP A 51 -11.17 -1.04 24.88
N ALA A 52 -10.93 0.27 24.87
CA ALA A 52 -11.45 1.19 23.87
C ALA A 52 -10.40 2.20 23.44
N ARG A 53 -10.41 2.57 22.16
CA ARG A 53 -9.58 3.64 21.61
C ARG A 53 -10.40 4.49 20.65
N LEU A 54 -10.21 5.82 20.73
CA LEU A 54 -10.69 6.81 19.77
C LEU A 54 -9.49 7.54 19.23
N SER A 55 -9.45 7.79 17.92
CA SER A 55 -8.37 8.54 17.28
C SER A 55 -8.91 9.45 16.19
N ASN A 56 -8.32 10.63 16.11
CA ASN A 56 -8.48 11.57 14.99
C ASN A 56 -7.10 11.92 14.44
N ILE A 57 -7.00 12.13 13.12
CA ILE A 57 -5.82 12.67 12.44
C ILE A 57 -6.33 13.65 11.41
N GLY A 58 -5.80 14.88 11.44
CA GLY A 58 -6.07 15.90 10.44
C GLY A 58 -4.79 16.56 9.96
N THR A 59 -4.79 17.03 8.70
CA THR A 59 -3.70 17.81 8.10
C THR A 59 -4.19 18.55 6.87
N ASP A 60 -3.59 19.72 6.58
CA ASP A 60 -3.78 20.42 5.30
C ASP A 60 -2.90 19.84 4.19
N GLY A 61 -1.87 19.03 4.57
CA GLY A 61 -0.90 18.45 3.64
C GLY A 61 0.20 19.43 3.20
N TYR A 62 1.31 18.88 2.72
CA TYR A 62 2.37 19.68 2.10
C TYR A 62 1.98 20.16 0.71
N ILE A 63 1.42 19.27 -0.10
CA ILE A 63 0.90 19.58 -1.44
C ILE A 63 -0.38 20.40 -1.28
N ASP A 64 -0.58 21.38 -2.12
CA ASP A 64 -1.73 22.29 -2.04
C ASP A 64 -3.06 21.54 -2.12
N ARG A 65 -4.00 21.85 -1.24
CA ARG A 65 -5.31 21.18 -1.08
C ARG A 65 -5.26 19.70 -0.65
N ALA A 66 -4.10 19.09 -0.45
CA ALA A 66 -3.97 17.68 -0.07
C ALA A 66 -4.37 17.43 1.40
N SER A 67 -5.56 17.89 1.77
CA SER A 67 -6.09 17.74 3.14
C SER A 67 -6.50 16.31 3.44
N VAL A 68 -6.38 15.93 4.71
CA VAL A 68 -6.75 14.61 5.23
C VAL A 68 -7.53 14.78 6.53
N ASP A 69 -8.64 14.06 6.67
CA ASP A 69 -9.42 13.91 7.90
C ASP A 69 -9.72 12.42 8.12
N LEU A 70 -9.09 11.84 9.15
CA LEU A 70 -9.23 10.42 9.51
C LEU A 70 -9.78 10.29 10.91
N ASN A 71 -10.88 9.57 11.04
CA ASN A 71 -11.52 9.29 12.33
C ASN A 71 -11.62 7.77 12.53
N SER A 72 -11.26 7.28 13.71
CA SER A 72 -11.36 5.85 14.00
C SER A 72 -11.74 5.55 15.44
N TYR A 73 -12.41 4.42 15.61
CA TYR A 73 -12.61 3.81 16.91
C TYR A 73 -12.16 2.34 16.92
N TYR A 74 -11.81 1.85 18.07
CA TYR A 74 -11.49 0.45 18.35
C TYR A 74 -12.10 0.05 19.69
N LEU A 75 -12.78 -1.09 19.71
CA LEU A 75 -13.38 -1.70 20.90
C LEU A 75 -12.95 -3.16 20.96
N GLN A 76 -12.55 -3.62 22.13
CA GLN A 76 -12.22 -5.02 22.39
C GLN A 76 -12.86 -5.48 23.70
N GLY A 77 -13.50 -6.66 23.67
CA GLY A 77 -13.87 -7.41 24.85
C GLY A 77 -13.13 -8.75 24.87
N GLY A 78 -12.53 -9.11 25.99
CA GLY A 78 -11.80 -10.36 26.14
C GLY A 78 -12.33 -11.19 27.33
N TYR A 79 -12.46 -12.50 27.13
CA TYR A 79 -12.66 -13.49 28.16
C TYR A 79 -11.46 -14.41 28.26
N PHE A 80 -10.93 -14.61 29.43
CA PHE A 80 -9.75 -15.42 29.71
C PHE A 80 -10.05 -16.43 30.81
N ALA A 81 -9.84 -17.70 30.52
CA ALA A 81 -9.81 -18.80 31.45
C ALA A 81 -8.45 -19.49 31.38
N GLU A 82 -8.21 -20.50 32.20
CA GLU A 82 -6.91 -21.17 32.32
C GLU A 82 -6.37 -21.66 30.95
N ASN A 83 -7.21 -22.32 30.16
CA ASN A 83 -6.82 -22.93 28.89
C ASN A 83 -7.54 -22.31 27.66
N THR A 84 -8.38 -21.30 27.87
CA THR A 84 -9.23 -20.75 26.80
C THR A 84 -9.23 -19.24 26.83
N SER A 85 -9.09 -18.62 25.68
CA SER A 85 -9.36 -17.19 25.52
C SER A 85 -10.30 -16.94 24.34
N VAL A 86 -11.20 -15.98 24.52
CA VAL A 86 -12.11 -15.47 23.48
C VAL A 86 -11.98 -13.97 23.45
N LYS A 87 -11.81 -13.39 22.26
CA LYS A 87 -11.80 -11.93 22.06
C LYS A 87 -12.79 -11.55 20.97
N LEU A 88 -13.58 -10.53 21.24
CA LEU A 88 -14.41 -9.83 20.28
C LEU A 88 -13.78 -8.47 20.02
N ILE A 89 -13.56 -8.14 18.76
CA ILE A 89 -12.96 -6.88 18.34
C ILE A 89 -13.89 -6.23 17.33
N ALA A 90 -14.17 -4.94 17.51
CA ALA A 90 -14.88 -4.10 16.56
C ALA A 90 -14.13 -2.80 16.36
N PHE A 91 -13.82 -2.46 15.12
CA PHE A 91 -13.17 -1.17 14.80
C PHE A 91 -13.65 -0.63 13.46
N ALA A 92 -13.63 0.70 13.36
CA ALA A 92 -13.95 1.38 12.12
C ALA A 92 -13.02 2.56 11.89
N GLY A 93 -12.78 2.86 10.61
CA GLY A 93 -12.11 4.06 10.15
C GLY A 93 -12.97 4.76 9.09
N LYS A 94 -13.11 6.06 9.24
CA LYS A 94 -13.68 6.96 8.22
C LYS A 94 -12.59 7.90 7.76
N GLU A 95 -12.47 8.05 6.45
CA GLU A 95 -11.55 9.00 5.83
C GLU A 95 -12.29 9.94 4.89
N LYS A 96 -11.78 11.19 4.82
CA LYS A 96 -12.01 12.13 3.74
C LYS A 96 -10.65 12.72 3.38
N THR A 97 -10.21 12.53 2.13
CA THR A 97 -8.92 13.02 1.63
C THR A 97 -9.13 13.77 0.33
N TYR A 98 -8.48 14.91 0.15
CA TYR A 98 -8.46 15.59 -1.13
C TYR A 98 -7.45 14.91 -2.07
N HIS A 99 -7.77 14.78 -3.35
CA HIS A 99 -6.91 14.12 -4.32
C HIS A 99 -5.60 14.88 -4.57
N ALA A 100 -4.49 14.16 -4.54
CA ALA A 100 -3.16 14.71 -4.83
C ALA A 100 -2.30 13.73 -5.66
N TRP A 101 -2.94 12.77 -6.33
CA TRP A 101 -2.25 11.72 -7.08
C TRP A 101 -1.86 12.11 -8.53
N GLY A 102 -2.29 13.28 -9.02
CA GLY A 102 -1.99 13.74 -10.37
C GLY A 102 -0.53 14.08 -10.61
N TYR A 103 0.22 14.33 -9.57
CA TYR A 103 1.62 14.76 -9.51
C TYR A 103 1.98 15.82 -10.56
N ALA A 104 2.62 16.89 -10.13
CA ALA A 104 3.02 17.98 -11.02
C ALA A 104 4.23 17.60 -11.89
N THR A 105 4.22 18.03 -13.12
CA THR A 105 5.41 17.99 -13.99
C THR A 105 6.51 18.93 -13.49
N LYS A 106 7.76 18.75 -13.94
CA LYS A 106 8.87 19.69 -13.60
C LYS A 106 8.53 21.12 -13.99
N LYS A 107 7.92 21.30 -15.18
CA LYS A 107 7.50 22.61 -15.67
C LYS A 107 6.43 23.26 -14.78
N GLU A 108 5.41 22.51 -14.39
CA GLU A 108 4.37 23.01 -13.46
C GLU A 108 4.95 23.35 -12.09
N MET A 109 5.92 22.58 -11.58
CA MET A 109 6.61 22.91 -10.33
C MET A 109 7.48 24.18 -10.45
N GLU A 110 8.04 24.46 -11.62
CA GLU A 110 8.76 25.71 -11.91
C GLU A 110 7.80 26.90 -12.01
N ASP A 111 6.68 26.74 -12.72
CA ASP A 111 5.71 27.81 -12.99
C ASP A 111 4.84 28.15 -11.74
N PHE A 112 4.42 27.12 -10.97
CA PHE A 112 3.45 27.26 -9.88
C PHE A 112 4.01 26.89 -8.49
N GLY A 113 5.27 26.41 -8.43
CA GLY A 113 5.92 25.98 -7.19
C GLY A 113 5.77 24.49 -6.89
N ARG A 114 6.67 23.98 -6.05
CA ARG A 114 6.76 22.54 -5.70
C ARG A 114 5.52 21.97 -4.99
N ARG A 115 4.65 22.80 -4.48
CA ARG A 115 3.40 22.42 -3.79
C ARG A 115 2.21 22.28 -4.73
N TYR A 116 2.38 22.63 -6.00
CA TYR A 116 1.30 22.63 -6.96
C TYR A 116 0.63 21.26 -7.07
N ASN A 117 -0.70 21.26 -7.04
CA ASN A 117 -1.53 20.08 -7.20
C ASN A 117 -2.45 20.26 -8.41
N PRO A 118 -2.29 19.49 -9.49
CA PRO A 118 -3.14 19.61 -10.68
C PRO A 118 -4.56 19.03 -10.47
N CYS A 119 -4.79 18.22 -9.41
CA CYS A 119 -6.09 17.61 -9.18
C CYS A 119 -7.17 18.65 -8.90
N GLY A 120 -8.33 18.46 -9.50
CA GLY A 120 -9.51 19.31 -9.30
C GLY A 120 -9.51 20.62 -10.08
N GLU A 121 -8.54 20.87 -10.98
CA GLU A 121 -8.56 22.07 -11.82
C GLU A 121 -9.84 22.11 -12.67
N MET A 122 -10.56 23.23 -12.62
CA MET A 122 -11.81 23.45 -13.35
C MET A 122 -11.59 24.35 -14.57
N TYR A 123 -10.97 25.51 -14.36
CA TYR A 123 -10.69 26.48 -15.41
C TYR A 123 -9.64 27.50 -14.95
N THR A 124 -9.05 28.18 -15.92
CA THR A 124 -8.19 29.35 -15.70
C THR A 124 -8.96 30.61 -16.08
N ASP A 125 -9.02 31.60 -15.21
CA ASP A 125 -9.72 32.86 -15.46
C ASP A 125 -8.93 33.78 -16.43
N ALA A 126 -9.55 34.89 -16.82
CA ALA A 126 -8.94 35.89 -17.72
C ALA A 126 -7.65 36.54 -17.16
N ASN A 127 -7.44 36.48 -15.86
CA ASN A 127 -6.24 36.99 -15.18
C ASN A 127 -5.14 35.93 -15.02
N GLY A 128 -5.37 34.69 -15.50
CA GLY A 128 -4.45 33.58 -15.38
C GLY A 128 -4.56 32.81 -14.06
N ASN A 129 -5.57 33.07 -13.22
CA ASN A 129 -5.76 32.33 -11.97
C ASN A 129 -6.49 31.02 -12.23
N LYS A 130 -5.95 29.92 -11.68
CA LYS A 130 -6.56 28.62 -11.72
C LYS A 130 -7.61 28.45 -10.63
N HIS A 131 -8.76 27.90 -10.99
CA HIS A 131 -9.86 27.60 -10.08
C HIS A 131 -10.02 26.10 -9.92
N PHE A 132 -10.22 25.64 -8.70
CA PHE A 132 -10.24 24.23 -8.34
C PHE A 132 -11.56 23.82 -7.69
N TYR A 133 -11.96 22.58 -7.90
CA TYR A 133 -13.13 21.98 -7.28
C TYR A 133 -12.83 21.58 -5.83
N ASP A 134 -13.66 22.07 -4.89
CA ASP A 134 -13.41 21.90 -3.46
C ASP A 134 -13.62 20.45 -2.97
N ASP A 135 -14.56 19.72 -3.58
CA ASP A 135 -14.89 18.34 -3.21
C ASP A 135 -14.23 17.28 -4.10
N GLN A 136 -13.05 17.58 -4.67
CA GLN A 136 -12.20 16.59 -5.35
C GLN A 136 -11.62 15.61 -4.32
N THR A 137 -12.48 14.76 -3.75
CA THR A 137 -12.17 14.01 -2.54
C THR A 137 -12.47 12.52 -2.64
N ASP A 138 -11.67 11.71 -1.91
CA ASP A 138 -11.96 10.34 -1.59
C ASP A 138 -12.64 10.27 -0.22
N ASN A 139 -13.71 9.49 -0.13
CA ASN A 139 -14.52 9.30 1.06
C ASN A 139 -14.75 7.82 1.28
N TYR A 140 -14.24 7.25 2.37
CA TYR A 140 -14.37 5.83 2.64
C TYR A 140 -14.64 5.56 4.11
N LEU A 141 -15.56 4.62 4.37
CA LEU A 141 -15.86 4.09 5.70
C LEU A 141 -15.69 2.58 5.70
N GLN A 142 -14.80 2.08 6.54
CA GLN A 142 -14.59 0.65 6.73
C GLN A 142 -14.90 0.23 8.15
N LYS A 143 -15.73 -0.81 8.32
CA LYS A 143 -16.10 -1.41 9.59
C LYS A 143 -15.60 -2.85 9.62
N ASN A 144 -14.93 -3.24 10.71
CA ASN A 144 -14.32 -4.55 10.89
C ASN A 144 -14.81 -5.18 12.20
N TYR A 145 -15.12 -6.47 12.14
CA TYR A 145 -15.54 -7.28 13.27
C TYR A 145 -14.73 -8.57 13.27
N GLN A 146 -14.20 -8.96 14.42
CA GLN A 146 -13.40 -10.16 14.56
C GLN A 146 -13.78 -10.92 15.82
N LEU A 147 -13.83 -12.25 15.73
CA LEU A 147 -13.92 -13.18 16.85
C LEU A 147 -12.67 -14.04 16.84
N LEU A 148 -11.86 -13.94 17.88
CA LEU A 148 -10.65 -14.73 18.06
C LEU A 148 -10.87 -15.73 19.20
N PHE A 149 -10.63 -16.99 18.91
CA PHE A 149 -10.73 -18.10 19.88
C PHE A 149 -9.39 -18.82 19.94
N ASN A 150 -8.89 -19.03 21.15
CA ASN A 150 -7.72 -19.86 21.41
C ASN A 150 -8.06 -20.87 22.50
N HIS A 151 -7.64 -22.13 22.30
CA HIS A 151 -7.79 -23.18 23.30
C HIS A 151 -6.56 -24.09 23.34
N THR A 152 -6.04 -24.30 24.55
CA THR A 152 -4.91 -25.20 24.82
C THR A 152 -5.46 -26.50 25.39
N PHE A 153 -5.48 -27.57 24.57
CA PHE A 153 -5.97 -28.88 25.00
C PHE A 153 -5.01 -29.58 25.96
N SER A 154 -3.71 -29.37 25.74
CA SER A 154 -2.64 -29.94 26.55
C SER A 154 -1.34 -29.16 26.33
N THR A 155 -0.26 -29.52 26.99
CA THR A 155 1.07 -28.96 26.74
C THR A 155 1.56 -29.16 25.32
N ALA A 156 0.99 -30.13 24.58
CA ALA A 156 1.35 -30.44 23.20
C ALA A 156 0.43 -29.80 22.16
N TRP A 157 -0.84 -29.57 22.45
CA TRP A 157 -1.85 -29.18 21.47
C TRP A 157 -2.50 -27.84 21.78
N ASN A 158 -2.51 -26.95 20.78
CA ASN A 158 -3.18 -25.67 20.84
C ASN A 158 -3.97 -25.42 19.54
N LEU A 159 -5.20 -24.91 19.66
CA LEU A 159 -6.06 -24.52 18.56
C LEU A 159 -6.30 -23.01 18.57
N ASN A 160 -6.11 -22.37 17.42
CA ASN A 160 -6.53 -20.99 17.18
C ASN A 160 -7.58 -20.97 16.07
N VAL A 161 -8.64 -20.21 16.26
CA VAL A 161 -9.67 -19.93 15.25
C VAL A 161 -9.94 -18.44 15.24
N ALA A 162 -9.98 -17.85 14.05
CA ALA A 162 -10.38 -16.46 13.88
C ALA A 162 -11.48 -16.37 12.80
N LEU A 163 -12.58 -15.71 13.15
CA LEU A 163 -13.62 -15.31 12.22
C LEU A 163 -13.54 -13.80 12.01
N HIS A 164 -13.76 -13.34 10.79
CA HIS A 164 -13.75 -11.91 10.50
C HIS A 164 -14.86 -11.52 9.51
N TYR A 165 -15.31 -10.29 9.63
CA TYR A 165 -16.22 -9.66 8.70
C TYR A 165 -15.88 -8.18 8.56
N THR A 166 -15.74 -7.73 7.32
CA THR A 166 -15.47 -6.34 6.96
C THR A 166 -16.55 -5.83 6.02
N LYS A 167 -17.05 -4.64 6.28
CA LYS A 167 -17.90 -3.88 5.35
C LYS A 167 -17.21 -2.57 5.02
N GLY A 168 -17.02 -2.32 3.71
CA GLY A 168 -16.51 -1.06 3.17
C GLY A 168 -17.57 -0.37 2.32
N ASP A 169 -17.67 0.95 2.45
CA ASP A 169 -18.56 1.80 1.67
C ASP A 169 -17.88 3.13 1.42
N GLY A 170 -17.85 3.58 0.16
CA GLY A 170 -17.21 4.84 -0.14
C GLY A 170 -17.34 5.26 -1.61
N TYR A 171 -16.79 6.42 -1.88
CA TYR A 171 -16.70 6.97 -3.21
C TYR A 171 -15.59 8.01 -3.29
N TYR A 172 -15.03 8.17 -4.47
CA TYR A 172 -14.31 9.37 -4.81
C TYR A 172 -15.11 10.24 -5.78
N GLU A 173 -14.99 11.55 -5.61
CA GLU A 173 -15.68 12.55 -6.37
C GLU A 173 -14.70 13.38 -7.17
N GLU A 174 -15.04 13.67 -8.42
CA GLU A 174 -14.19 14.40 -9.34
C GLU A 174 -15.00 15.33 -10.22
N TYR A 175 -14.51 16.56 -10.37
CA TYR A 175 -14.88 17.43 -11.49
C TYR A 175 -14.19 16.97 -12.76
N LYS A 176 -14.92 16.94 -13.86
CA LYS A 176 -14.41 16.57 -15.19
C LYS A 176 -14.84 17.62 -16.21
N ASP A 177 -13.85 18.23 -16.84
CA ASP A 177 -14.03 19.25 -17.86
C ASP A 177 -14.40 18.64 -19.21
N GLY A 178 -15.35 19.24 -19.93
CA GLY A 178 -15.67 19.02 -21.33
C GLY A 178 -15.98 17.57 -21.73
N ARG A 179 -16.56 16.76 -20.84
CA ARG A 179 -16.79 15.32 -21.07
C ARG A 179 -17.97 15.07 -21.99
N SER A 180 -17.84 14.06 -22.84
CA SER A 180 -18.94 13.60 -23.70
C SER A 180 -20.06 13.00 -22.86
N LEU A 181 -21.27 13.52 -23.01
CA LEU A 181 -22.45 13.09 -22.22
C LEU A 181 -22.80 11.63 -22.41
N ILE A 182 -22.58 11.10 -23.62
CA ILE A 182 -22.88 9.69 -23.95
C ILE A 182 -22.03 8.70 -23.15
N GLU A 183 -20.79 9.06 -22.79
CA GLU A 183 -19.93 8.22 -21.92
C GLU A 183 -20.57 7.97 -20.56
N TYR A 184 -21.43 8.87 -20.14
CA TYR A 184 -22.13 8.84 -18.84
C TYR A 184 -23.61 8.45 -18.98
N GLY A 185 -24.00 7.92 -20.14
CA GLY A 185 -25.40 7.51 -20.40
C GLY A 185 -26.39 8.68 -20.41
N LEU A 186 -25.89 9.91 -20.58
CA LEU A 186 -26.69 11.13 -20.66
C LEU A 186 -26.98 11.48 -22.11
N LYS A 187 -28.18 12.03 -22.35
CA LYS A 187 -28.56 12.50 -23.68
C LYS A 187 -28.03 13.92 -23.93
N PRO A 188 -27.63 14.24 -25.18
CA PRO A 188 -27.42 15.62 -25.59
C PRO A 188 -28.66 16.48 -25.28
N PHE A 189 -28.44 17.77 -25.05
CA PHE A 189 -29.49 18.75 -24.78
C PHE A 189 -29.23 20.01 -25.58
N THR A 190 -30.24 20.87 -25.72
CA THR A 190 -30.16 22.09 -26.55
C THR A 190 -30.21 23.36 -25.70
N ILE A 191 -29.28 24.28 -25.95
CA ILE A 191 -29.28 25.64 -25.41
C ILE A 191 -29.27 26.62 -26.60
N ASP A 192 -30.24 27.53 -26.65
CA ASP A 192 -30.36 28.56 -27.69
C ASP A 192 -30.22 28.02 -29.13
N GLY A 193 -30.79 26.82 -29.37
CA GLY A 193 -30.77 26.15 -30.67
C GLY A 193 -29.50 25.37 -30.97
N THR A 194 -28.49 25.39 -30.10
CA THR A 194 -27.24 24.64 -30.24
C THR A 194 -27.33 23.35 -29.46
N GLU A 195 -27.03 22.22 -30.10
CA GLU A 195 -26.95 20.92 -29.44
C GLU A 195 -25.64 20.80 -28.65
N ILE A 196 -25.77 20.48 -27.37
CA ILE A 196 -24.66 20.28 -26.42
C ILE A 196 -24.47 18.77 -26.24
N THR A 197 -23.36 18.25 -26.78
CA THR A 197 -22.96 16.84 -26.68
C THR A 197 -21.88 16.60 -25.64
N LYS A 198 -21.16 17.67 -25.22
CA LYS A 198 -20.11 17.66 -24.20
C LYS A 198 -20.40 18.74 -23.16
N SER A 199 -20.12 18.45 -21.90
CA SER A 199 -20.26 19.42 -20.81
C SER A 199 -19.33 19.09 -19.65
N ASP A 200 -19.08 20.06 -18.80
CA ASP A 200 -18.46 19.82 -17.51
C ASP A 200 -19.43 19.07 -16.61
N LEU A 201 -18.92 18.17 -15.81
CA LEU A 201 -19.72 17.38 -14.88
C LEU A 201 -18.95 17.00 -13.63
N VAL A 202 -19.69 16.65 -12.59
CA VAL A 202 -19.14 15.98 -11.41
C VAL A 202 -19.51 14.50 -11.49
N ARG A 203 -18.54 13.62 -11.30
CA ARG A 203 -18.78 12.18 -11.21
C ARG A 203 -18.38 11.65 -9.85
N GLN A 204 -19.09 10.63 -9.38
CA GLN A 204 -18.72 9.81 -8.24
C GLN A 204 -18.50 8.38 -8.71
N LYS A 205 -17.33 7.79 -8.42
CA LYS A 205 -17.12 6.35 -8.55
C LYS A 205 -17.21 5.72 -7.16
N LYS A 206 -18.17 4.83 -7.00
CA LYS A 206 -18.61 4.29 -5.71
C LYS A 206 -18.26 2.82 -5.59
N MET A 207 -17.96 2.40 -4.35
CA MET A 207 -17.85 0.99 -4.00
C MET A 207 -18.69 0.67 -2.76
N ASP A 208 -19.30 -0.50 -2.76
CA ASP A 208 -19.90 -1.17 -1.60
C ASP A 208 -19.35 -2.60 -1.57
N ASN A 209 -18.54 -2.90 -0.57
CA ASN A 209 -17.87 -4.20 -0.48
C ASN A 209 -18.09 -4.89 0.85
N LYS A 210 -18.03 -6.21 0.81
CA LYS A 210 -18.12 -7.11 1.96
C LYS A 210 -17.03 -8.15 1.84
N PHE A 211 -16.31 -8.39 2.92
CA PHE A 211 -15.28 -9.41 3.01
C PHE A 211 -15.43 -10.16 4.32
N GLY A 212 -15.54 -11.46 4.26
CA GLY A 212 -15.69 -12.26 5.47
C GLY A 212 -15.13 -13.65 5.29
N GLY A 213 -14.81 -14.28 6.41
CA GLY A 213 -14.25 -15.61 6.40
C GLY A 213 -13.78 -16.08 7.75
N GLY A 214 -13.06 -17.20 7.73
CA GLY A 214 -12.46 -17.78 8.90
C GLY A 214 -11.12 -18.43 8.58
N VAL A 215 -10.23 -18.40 9.57
CA VAL A 215 -8.95 -19.08 9.53
C VAL A 215 -8.76 -19.89 10.80
N PHE A 216 -8.02 -20.99 10.72
CA PHE A 216 -7.68 -21.81 11.87
C PHE A 216 -6.23 -22.27 11.82
N SER A 217 -5.67 -22.59 12.98
CA SER A 217 -4.42 -23.34 13.09
C SER A 217 -4.47 -24.29 14.30
N LEU A 218 -4.19 -25.55 14.06
CA LEU A 218 -3.97 -26.57 15.07
C LEU A 218 -2.46 -26.78 15.20
N ASN A 219 -1.90 -26.44 16.34
CA ASN A 219 -0.47 -26.49 16.61
C ASN A 219 -0.12 -27.67 17.51
N TYR A 220 0.96 -28.36 17.16
CA TYR A 220 1.48 -29.49 17.89
C TYR A 220 2.95 -29.27 18.21
N THR A 221 3.31 -29.34 19.49
CA THR A 221 4.68 -29.14 19.95
C THR A 221 5.05 -30.25 20.91
N VAL A 222 5.95 -31.14 20.50
CA VAL A 222 6.48 -32.22 21.32
C VAL A 222 7.97 -32.43 21.06
N ASN A 223 8.77 -32.39 22.09
CA ASN A 223 10.23 -32.58 22.00
C ASN A 223 10.88 -31.66 20.95
N ARG A 224 11.35 -32.25 19.84
CA ARG A 224 12.04 -31.58 18.75
C ARG A 224 11.13 -31.17 17.59
N LEU A 225 9.85 -31.52 17.66
CA LEU A 225 8.89 -31.23 16.59
C LEU A 225 7.94 -30.11 16.99
N ASN A 226 7.84 -29.09 16.14
CA ASN A 226 6.79 -28.09 16.17
C ASN A 226 6.08 -28.13 14.81
N ALA A 227 4.82 -28.54 14.80
CA ALA A 227 4.03 -28.66 13.58
C ALA A 227 2.73 -27.86 13.68
N SER A 228 2.23 -27.38 12.56
CA SER A 228 0.96 -26.66 12.46
C SER A 228 0.22 -27.11 11.22
N LEU A 229 -1.02 -27.56 11.40
CA LEU A 229 -1.99 -27.73 10.34
C LEU A 229 -2.94 -26.54 10.40
N GLY A 230 -3.09 -25.80 9.31
CA GLY A 230 -3.98 -24.65 9.30
C GLY A 230 -4.54 -24.38 7.92
N GLY A 231 -5.43 -23.39 7.87
CA GLY A 231 -6.06 -22.99 6.63
C GLY A 231 -7.07 -21.88 6.82
N GLY A 232 -7.70 -21.49 5.73
CA GLY A 232 -8.73 -20.47 5.75
C GLY A 232 -9.62 -20.52 4.53
N LEU A 233 -10.83 -20.00 4.70
CA LEU A 233 -11.77 -19.76 3.62
C LEU A 233 -12.31 -18.34 3.76
N ASN A 234 -12.15 -17.54 2.71
CA ASN A 234 -12.54 -16.15 2.68
C ASN A 234 -13.35 -15.85 1.42
N GLN A 235 -14.34 -14.97 1.54
CA GLN A 235 -15.11 -14.48 0.41
C GLN A 235 -15.18 -12.96 0.40
N TYR A 236 -14.82 -12.38 -0.73
CA TYR A 236 -15.04 -10.97 -1.06
C TYR A 236 -16.20 -10.83 -2.04
N ARG A 237 -17.03 -9.81 -1.83
CA ARG A 237 -18.07 -9.35 -2.76
C ARG A 237 -18.04 -7.84 -2.84
N GLY A 238 -17.92 -7.29 -4.05
CA GLY A 238 -17.89 -5.87 -4.31
C GLY A 238 -18.86 -5.45 -5.38
N ASN A 239 -19.55 -4.33 -5.15
CA ASN A 239 -20.28 -3.58 -6.18
C ASN A 239 -19.52 -2.30 -6.45
N ASN A 240 -19.17 -2.06 -7.71
CA ASN A 240 -18.54 -0.83 -8.17
C ASN A 240 -19.46 -0.18 -9.19
N PHE A 241 -19.76 1.11 -9.01
CA PHE A 241 -20.70 1.83 -9.87
C PHE A 241 -20.40 3.32 -9.89
N GLY A 242 -20.74 3.99 -10.98
CA GLY A 242 -20.55 5.42 -11.14
C GLY A 242 -21.85 6.20 -11.14
N LYS A 243 -21.87 7.36 -10.50
CA LYS A 243 -22.98 8.34 -10.54
C LYS A 243 -22.52 9.67 -11.09
N VAL A 244 -23.47 10.43 -11.67
CA VAL A 244 -23.27 11.81 -12.12
C VAL A 244 -24.22 12.70 -11.33
N PRO A 245 -23.77 13.31 -10.21
CA PRO A 245 -24.63 14.16 -9.40
C PRO A 245 -24.88 15.54 -10.00
N TRP A 246 -24.00 16.02 -10.91
CA TRP A 246 -24.13 17.36 -11.50
C TRP A 246 -23.56 17.41 -12.92
N VAL A 247 -24.22 18.20 -13.77
CA VAL A 247 -23.77 18.55 -15.13
C VAL A 247 -24.04 20.04 -15.33
N LYS A 248 -23.06 20.75 -15.87
CA LYS A 248 -23.14 22.20 -16.12
C LYS A 248 -24.26 22.51 -17.12
N ASN A 249 -25.14 23.45 -16.74
CA ASN A 249 -26.24 23.97 -17.55
C ASN A 249 -27.16 22.89 -18.16
N TYR A 250 -27.27 21.71 -17.52
CA TYR A 250 -28.07 20.60 -18.03
C TYR A 250 -29.54 20.99 -18.18
N VAL A 251 -30.07 20.85 -19.40
CA VAL A 251 -31.49 21.08 -19.71
C VAL A 251 -32.21 19.72 -19.65
N GLY A 252 -33.03 19.53 -18.60
CA GLY A 252 -33.75 18.28 -18.34
C GLY A 252 -33.70 17.93 -16.86
N THR A 253 -34.23 16.75 -16.53
CA THR A 253 -34.16 16.20 -15.16
C THR A 253 -32.97 15.24 -15.05
N LEU A 254 -31.96 15.62 -14.31
CA LEU A 254 -30.89 14.73 -13.90
C LEU A 254 -31.32 14.00 -12.63
N SER A 255 -31.47 12.68 -12.70
CA SER A 255 -31.77 11.89 -11.50
C SER A 255 -30.54 11.90 -10.57
N PRO A 256 -30.68 12.18 -9.27
CA PRO A 256 -29.58 12.05 -8.31
C PRO A 256 -29.00 10.63 -8.20
N ASP A 257 -29.78 9.65 -8.64
CA ASP A 257 -29.40 8.25 -8.66
C ASP A 257 -29.00 7.75 -10.06
N HIS A 258 -28.72 8.66 -11.01
CA HIS A 258 -28.29 8.28 -12.35
C HIS A 258 -26.95 7.51 -12.28
N GLU A 259 -27.00 6.23 -12.59
CA GLU A 259 -25.80 5.37 -12.69
C GLU A 259 -25.40 5.24 -14.15
N TYR A 260 -24.11 5.50 -14.45
CA TYR A 260 -23.61 5.33 -15.82
C TYR A 260 -22.86 4.00 -16.05
N TYR A 261 -22.31 3.37 -14.99
CA TYR A 261 -21.78 2.02 -15.07
C TYR A 261 -22.00 1.25 -13.78
N ARG A 262 -21.97 -0.08 -13.88
CA ARG A 262 -21.96 -0.98 -12.72
C ARG A 262 -21.27 -2.29 -13.06
N ASN A 263 -20.43 -2.75 -12.13
CA ASN A 263 -19.95 -4.13 -12.15
C ASN A 263 -19.96 -4.73 -10.75
N LYS A 264 -19.98 -6.06 -10.71
CA LYS A 264 -19.94 -6.86 -9.49
C LYS A 264 -18.73 -7.75 -9.55
N SER A 265 -17.99 -7.84 -8.44
CA SER A 265 -16.88 -8.76 -8.29
C SER A 265 -17.12 -9.72 -7.13
N GLN A 266 -16.76 -10.98 -7.31
CA GLN A 266 -16.76 -11.98 -6.26
C GLN A 266 -15.46 -12.74 -6.32
N LYS A 267 -14.81 -12.90 -5.17
CA LYS A 267 -13.61 -13.71 -5.04
C LYS A 267 -13.76 -14.62 -3.83
N THR A 268 -13.62 -15.91 -4.06
CA THR A 268 -13.54 -16.94 -3.01
C THR A 268 -12.11 -17.45 -2.97
N ASP A 269 -11.50 -17.46 -1.79
CA ASP A 269 -10.09 -17.82 -1.57
C ASP A 269 -10.03 -18.83 -0.42
N GLY A 270 -9.67 -20.06 -0.77
CA GLY A 270 -9.50 -21.17 0.16
C GLY A 270 -8.06 -21.65 0.17
N ASN A 271 -7.51 -21.90 1.35
CA ASN A 271 -6.17 -22.48 1.47
C ASN A 271 -6.08 -23.47 2.64
N ILE A 272 -5.16 -24.42 2.50
CA ILE A 272 -4.75 -25.34 3.57
C ILE A 272 -3.23 -25.45 3.55
N TYR A 273 -2.62 -25.52 4.72
CA TYR A 273 -1.18 -25.69 4.84
C TYR A 273 -0.79 -26.64 5.96
N LEU A 274 0.32 -27.31 5.75
CA LEU A 274 1.03 -28.09 6.76
C LEU A 274 2.44 -27.53 6.90
N LYS A 275 2.75 -27.05 8.09
CA LYS A 275 4.07 -26.51 8.44
C LYS A 275 4.69 -27.34 9.53
N ALA A 276 5.98 -27.65 9.42
CA ALA A 276 6.74 -28.35 10.43
C ALA A 276 8.14 -27.75 10.60
N ASN A 277 8.58 -27.63 11.83
CA ASN A 277 9.95 -27.33 12.20
C ASN A 277 10.48 -28.48 13.07
N TYR A 278 11.63 -29.01 12.73
CA TYR A 278 12.24 -30.15 13.44
C TYR A 278 13.68 -29.86 13.80
N ASP A 279 14.02 -29.99 15.08
CA ASP A 279 15.39 -29.86 15.57
C ASP A 279 16.18 -31.16 15.30
N LEU A 280 16.98 -31.18 14.24
CA LEU A 280 17.84 -32.28 13.84
C LEU A 280 18.91 -32.55 14.92
N THR A 281 19.51 -31.46 15.42
CA THR A 281 20.45 -31.46 16.55
C THR A 281 20.13 -30.30 17.49
N SER A 282 20.88 -30.10 18.55
CA SER A 282 20.76 -28.95 19.45
C SER A 282 21.02 -27.60 18.78
N GLY A 283 21.70 -27.58 17.63
CA GLY A 283 22.02 -26.35 16.91
C GLY A 283 21.44 -26.26 15.49
N LEU A 284 21.01 -27.40 14.92
CA LEU A 284 20.51 -27.44 13.53
C LEU A 284 19.04 -27.80 13.51
N SER A 285 18.24 -26.96 12.86
CA SER A 285 16.81 -27.19 12.61
C SER A 285 16.48 -27.13 11.12
N ALA A 286 15.50 -27.93 10.71
CA ALA A 286 14.92 -27.92 9.38
C ALA A 286 13.46 -27.52 9.46
N TYR A 287 12.97 -26.73 8.50
CA TYR A 287 11.56 -26.46 8.36
C TYR A 287 11.06 -26.78 6.95
N ALA A 288 9.78 -27.13 6.89
CA ALA A 288 9.01 -27.27 5.67
C ALA A 288 7.62 -26.65 5.87
N ASP A 289 7.11 -26.01 4.84
CA ASP A 289 5.76 -25.44 4.77
C ASP A 289 5.18 -25.78 3.40
N LEU A 290 4.12 -26.57 3.37
CA LEU A 290 3.43 -26.99 2.17
C LEU A 290 2.04 -26.34 2.18
N GLN A 291 1.79 -25.46 1.23
CA GLN A 291 0.50 -24.77 1.11
C GLN A 291 -0.14 -25.06 -0.25
N TYR A 292 -1.42 -25.40 -0.22
CA TYR A 292 -2.29 -25.39 -1.39
C TYR A 292 -3.32 -24.27 -1.24
N ARG A 293 -3.56 -23.50 -2.33
CA ARG A 293 -4.51 -22.38 -2.37
C ARG A 293 -5.34 -22.47 -3.64
N HIS A 294 -6.66 -22.39 -3.49
CA HIS A 294 -7.62 -22.34 -4.57
C HIS A 294 -8.36 -21.00 -4.56
N ILE A 295 -8.50 -20.39 -5.73
CA ILE A 295 -9.17 -19.10 -5.89
C ILE A 295 -10.16 -19.21 -7.04
N ASP A 296 -11.41 -18.80 -6.76
CA ASP A 296 -12.46 -18.54 -7.75
C ASP A 296 -12.66 -17.02 -7.81
N TYR A 297 -12.53 -16.43 -9.01
CA TYR A 297 -12.63 -14.98 -9.18
C TYR A 297 -13.48 -14.60 -10.39
N THR A 298 -14.57 -13.88 -10.15
CA THR A 298 -15.48 -13.37 -11.18
C THR A 298 -15.64 -11.86 -11.10
N ILE A 299 -15.70 -11.20 -12.27
CA ILE A 299 -16.13 -9.81 -12.41
C ILE A 299 -17.13 -9.76 -13.56
N ASP A 300 -18.33 -9.22 -13.33
CA ASP A 300 -19.39 -9.15 -14.32
C ASP A 300 -20.04 -7.76 -14.33
N GLY A 301 -20.40 -7.27 -15.54
CA GLY A 301 -21.04 -5.99 -15.76
C GLY A 301 -20.32 -5.11 -16.76
N ASN A 302 -20.29 -3.79 -16.53
CA ASN A 302 -19.62 -2.83 -17.39
C ASN A 302 -18.49 -2.11 -16.65
N ASN A 303 -17.40 -1.83 -17.39
CA ASN A 303 -16.37 -0.89 -16.99
C ASN A 303 -16.88 0.56 -17.17
N ASP A 304 -16.24 1.53 -16.53
CA ASP A 304 -16.47 2.96 -16.74
C ASP A 304 -15.80 3.52 -18.01
N LYS A 305 -15.04 2.71 -18.73
CA LYS A 305 -14.38 3.07 -19.99
C LYS A 305 -15.33 2.89 -21.16
N TYR A 306 -15.48 3.92 -21.98
CA TYR A 306 -16.33 3.91 -23.17
C TYR A 306 -15.55 3.44 -24.40
N ASP A 307 -16.10 2.47 -25.12
CA ASP A 307 -15.58 1.99 -26.39
C ASP A 307 -16.27 2.74 -27.56
N TRP A 308 -15.57 3.72 -28.10
CA TRP A 308 -16.09 4.54 -29.20
C TRP A 308 -16.36 3.77 -30.48
N SER A 309 -15.66 2.66 -30.70
CA SER A 309 -15.88 1.80 -31.87
C SER A 309 -17.20 1.03 -31.80
N LYS A 310 -17.62 0.69 -30.58
CA LYS A 310 -18.86 -0.05 -30.30
C LYS A 310 -20.00 0.84 -29.82
N ASN A 311 -19.71 2.13 -29.60
CA ASN A 311 -20.64 3.10 -29.05
C ASN A 311 -21.30 2.61 -27.74
N ALA A 312 -20.51 2.03 -26.84
CA ALA A 312 -20.97 1.42 -25.59
C ALA A 312 -19.86 1.40 -24.53
N LEU A 313 -20.24 1.26 -23.26
CA LEU A 313 -19.27 0.95 -22.21
C LEU A 313 -18.62 -0.41 -22.45
N ARG A 314 -17.34 -0.54 -22.11
CA ARG A 314 -16.62 -1.82 -22.21
C ARG A 314 -17.22 -2.84 -21.26
N PRO A 315 -17.64 -4.03 -21.75
CA PRO A 315 -18.11 -5.09 -20.88
C PRO A 315 -16.95 -5.68 -20.06
N LEU A 316 -17.26 -6.11 -18.84
CA LEU A 316 -16.39 -6.93 -18.00
C LEU A 316 -17.02 -8.31 -17.84
N ALA A 317 -16.28 -9.35 -18.22
CA ALA A 317 -16.70 -10.75 -18.10
C ALA A 317 -15.49 -11.59 -17.71
N VAL A 318 -15.05 -11.46 -16.46
CA VAL A 318 -13.91 -12.21 -15.91
C VAL A 318 -14.44 -13.41 -15.15
N ASP A 319 -13.99 -14.61 -15.54
CA ASP A 319 -14.19 -15.86 -14.82
C ASP A 319 -12.86 -16.62 -14.80
N LYS A 320 -12.18 -16.60 -13.66
CA LYS A 320 -10.84 -17.17 -13.49
C LYS A 320 -10.77 -18.05 -12.25
N LYS A 321 -10.06 -19.16 -12.42
CA LYS A 321 -9.73 -20.09 -11.33
C LYS A 321 -8.23 -20.25 -11.26
N PHE A 322 -7.72 -20.27 -10.06
CA PHE A 322 -6.28 -20.45 -9.82
C PHE A 322 -6.08 -21.53 -8.77
N ASP A 323 -5.13 -22.41 -9.05
CA ASP A 323 -4.69 -23.48 -8.15
C ASP A 323 -3.18 -23.31 -7.93
N PHE A 324 -2.79 -22.98 -6.72
CA PHE A 324 -1.42 -22.68 -6.37
C PHE A 324 -0.88 -23.70 -5.35
N PHE A 325 0.29 -24.23 -5.63
CA PHE A 325 1.06 -24.99 -4.68
C PHE A 325 2.34 -24.22 -4.34
N ASN A 326 2.49 -23.81 -3.08
CA ASN A 326 3.52 -22.91 -2.58
C ASN A 326 4.36 -23.64 -1.50
N PRO A 327 5.30 -24.54 -1.86
CA PRO A 327 6.20 -25.17 -0.91
C PRO A 327 7.29 -24.19 -0.46
N LYS A 328 7.70 -24.32 0.82
CA LYS A 328 8.87 -23.64 1.39
C LYS A 328 9.66 -24.64 2.21
N VAL A 329 10.97 -24.62 2.09
CA VAL A 329 11.88 -25.44 2.87
C VAL A 329 13.09 -24.63 3.29
N GLY A 330 13.70 -24.98 4.41
CA GLY A 330 14.93 -24.32 4.83
C GLY A 330 15.61 -25.02 6.00
N LEU A 331 16.84 -24.61 6.18
CA LEU A 331 17.72 -25.04 7.27
C LEU A 331 18.17 -23.82 8.06
N ASN A 332 18.20 -23.94 9.37
CA ASN A 332 18.77 -22.93 10.25
C ASN A 332 19.76 -23.61 11.20
N TRP A 333 21.00 -23.13 11.20
CA TRP A 333 22.08 -23.70 11.98
C TRP A 333 22.71 -22.68 12.91
N ASN A 334 22.50 -22.82 14.20
CA ASN A 334 23.23 -22.13 15.25
C ASN A 334 24.59 -22.86 15.43
N ILE A 335 25.64 -22.42 14.72
CA ILE A 335 26.98 -22.97 14.77
C ILE A 335 27.54 -22.89 16.19
N THR A 336 27.30 -21.73 16.80
CA THR A 336 27.56 -21.46 18.23
C THR A 336 26.42 -20.57 18.77
N SER A 337 26.45 -20.17 20.03
CA SER A 337 25.53 -19.18 20.61
C SER A 337 25.55 -17.82 19.91
N ASN A 338 26.63 -17.50 19.22
CA ASN A 338 26.86 -16.20 18.59
C ASN A 338 26.80 -16.23 17.07
N HIS A 339 26.87 -17.40 16.44
CA HIS A 339 26.96 -17.56 14.99
C HIS A 339 25.79 -18.39 14.46
N ARG A 340 25.00 -17.82 13.59
CA ARG A 340 23.86 -18.46 12.92
C ARG A 340 23.98 -18.32 11.42
N VAL A 341 23.70 -19.40 10.70
CA VAL A 341 23.49 -19.42 9.24
C VAL A 341 22.11 -20.00 8.93
N TYR A 342 21.53 -19.58 7.82
CA TYR A 342 20.34 -20.20 7.29
C TYR A 342 20.40 -20.25 5.76
N ALA A 343 19.64 -21.17 5.20
CA ALA A 343 19.34 -21.22 3.78
C ALA A 343 17.90 -21.65 3.59
N SER A 344 17.22 -21.05 2.63
CA SER A 344 15.82 -21.34 2.31
C SER A 344 15.55 -21.31 0.82
N PHE A 345 14.54 -22.07 0.43
CA PHE A 345 13.94 -22.05 -0.89
C PHE A 345 12.43 -21.96 -0.73
N SER A 346 11.80 -21.09 -1.50
CA SER A 346 10.34 -20.95 -1.51
C SER A 346 9.77 -20.75 -2.91
N VAL A 347 8.56 -21.25 -3.10
CA VAL A 347 7.72 -20.96 -4.26
C VAL A 347 6.54 -20.11 -3.80
N ALA A 348 6.30 -19.01 -4.48
CA ALA A 348 5.13 -18.19 -4.27
C ALA A 348 4.43 -17.92 -5.60
N GLN A 349 3.09 -17.90 -5.57
CA GLN A 349 2.27 -17.60 -6.75
C GLN A 349 1.18 -16.61 -6.34
N LYS A 350 0.84 -15.70 -7.25
CA LYS A 350 -0.13 -14.63 -7.00
C LYS A 350 -0.99 -14.39 -8.22
N GLU A 351 -2.28 -14.35 -8.01
CA GLU A 351 -3.26 -13.99 -9.01
C GLU A 351 -3.25 -12.48 -9.29
N PRO A 352 -3.68 -12.04 -10.51
CA PRO A 352 -3.92 -10.64 -10.79
C PRO A 352 -4.98 -10.03 -9.87
N THR A 353 -4.82 -8.76 -9.56
CA THR A 353 -5.80 -8.00 -8.77
C THR A 353 -6.97 -7.55 -9.65
N ARG A 354 -8.04 -6.99 -9.02
CA ARG A 354 -9.17 -6.44 -9.75
C ARG A 354 -8.73 -5.40 -10.79
N ASN A 355 -7.85 -4.48 -10.41
CA ASN A 355 -7.42 -3.39 -11.28
C ASN A 355 -6.63 -3.88 -12.50
N ASN A 356 -5.89 -4.98 -12.37
CA ASN A 356 -5.24 -5.60 -13.53
C ASN A 356 -6.25 -6.04 -14.61
N TYR A 357 -7.48 -6.41 -14.24
CA TYR A 357 -8.53 -6.76 -15.19
C TYR A 357 -9.31 -5.54 -15.68
N THR A 358 -9.63 -4.58 -14.80
CA THR A 358 -10.44 -3.41 -15.17
C THR A 358 -9.67 -2.36 -15.97
N ASP A 359 -8.37 -2.23 -15.71
CA ASP A 359 -7.49 -1.28 -16.40
C ASP A 359 -6.75 -1.89 -17.58
N GLY A 360 -6.61 -3.22 -17.60
CA GLY A 360 -5.99 -3.97 -18.67
C GLY A 360 -6.82 -4.06 -19.95
N ASP A 361 -6.20 -4.66 -20.97
CA ASP A 361 -6.87 -4.99 -22.24
C ASP A 361 -7.77 -6.22 -22.04
N PRO A 362 -9.08 -6.15 -22.39
CA PRO A 362 -9.99 -7.30 -22.33
C PRO A 362 -9.55 -8.49 -23.18
N ASP A 363 -8.86 -8.23 -24.29
CA ASP A 363 -8.37 -9.25 -25.20
C ASP A 363 -7.06 -9.92 -24.74
N SER A 364 -6.42 -9.34 -23.71
CA SER A 364 -5.15 -9.81 -23.15
C SER A 364 -5.12 -9.65 -21.62
N TYR A 365 -6.00 -10.38 -20.92
CA TYR A 365 -6.02 -10.39 -19.47
C TYR A 365 -4.69 -10.89 -18.87
N PRO A 366 -4.23 -10.26 -17.78
CA PRO A 366 -2.96 -10.60 -17.17
C PRO A 366 -2.96 -12.02 -16.59
N LYS A 367 -1.77 -12.63 -16.56
CA LYS A 367 -1.52 -13.95 -16.01
C LYS A 367 -1.14 -13.86 -14.53
N ALA A 368 -1.25 -15.00 -13.85
CA ALA A 368 -0.73 -15.15 -12.49
C ALA A 368 0.81 -15.15 -12.50
N GLU A 369 1.39 -14.48 -11.52
CA GLU A 369 2.83 -14.41 -11.29
C GLU A 369 3.33 -15.65 -10.55
N LYS A 370 4.55 -16.10 -10.85
CA LYS A 370 5.26 -17.14 -10.09
C LYS A 370 6.66 -16.66 -9.70
N LEU A 371 7.02 -16.91 -8.47
CA LEU A 371 8.33 -16.61 -7.89
C LEU A 371 8.99 -17.89 -7.37
N LEU A 372 10.26 -18.08 -7.74
CA LEU A 372 11.19 -18.98 -7.08
C LEU A 372 12.18 -18.13 -6.30
N ASP A 373 12.22 -18.32 -4.98
CA ASP A 373 12.98 -17.47 -4.08
C ASP A 373 14.03 -18.32 -3.33
N TYR A 374 15.28 -17.95 -3.48
CA TYR A 374 16.45 -18.57 -2.87
C TYR A 374 17.12 -17.56 -1.94
N GLU A 375 17.24 -17.91 -0.68
CA GLU A 375 17.90 -17.06 0.31
C GLU A 375 18.95 -17.82 1.10
N ALA A 376 20.03 -17.12 1.45
CA ALA A 376 21.03 -17.61 2.39
C ALA A 376 21.56 -16.44 3.23
N GLY A 377 21.67 -16.66 4.54
CA GLY A 377 22.08 -15.60 5.45
C GLY A 377 23.01 -16.09 6.55
N TYR A 378 23.79 -15.14 7.05
CA TYR A 378 24.66 -15.31 8.20
C TYR A 378 24.41 -14.19 9.20
N THR A 379 24.37 -14.51 10.47
CA THR A 379 24.28 -13.55 11.57
C THR A 379 25.29 -13.88 12.65
N PHE A 380 26.04 -12.85 13.07
CA PHE A 380 26.83 -12.82 14.28
C PHE A 380 26.16 -11.90 15.30
N ALA A 381 26.03 -12.35 16.54
CA ALA A 381 25.51 -11.52 17.62
C ALA A 381 26.23 -11.79 18.94
N ASN A 382 26.65 -10.72 19.61
CA ASN A 382 27.13 -10.75 20.98
C ASN A 382 26.52 -9.60 21.80
N GLN A 383 27.07 -9.31 22.97
CA GLN A 383 26.51 -8.29 23.90
C GLN A 383 26.52 -6.86 23.35
N TRP A 384 27.42 -6.52 22.43
CA TRP A 384 27.62 -5.16 21.93
C TRP A 384 27.58 -5.02 20.40
N LEU A 385 27.61 -6.15 19.68
CA LEU A 385 27.64 -6.18 18.21
C LEU A 385 26.66 -7.23 17.67
N THR A 386 25.81 -6.80 16.73
CA THR A 386 25.08 -7.69 15.83
C THR A 386 25.48 -7.33 14.41
N ALA A 387 25.92 -8.33 13.63
CA ALA A 387 26.26 -8.15 12.23
C ALA A 387 25.60 -9.28 11.42
N GLY A 388 25.04 -8.95 10.27
CA GLY A 388 24.38 -9.92 9.41
C GLY A 388 24.56 -9.58 7.95
N ALA A 389 24.54 -10.65 7.12
CA ALA A 389 24.48 -10.55 5.68
C ALA A 389 23.44 -11.56 5.19
N ASN A 390 22.58 -11.10 4.28
CA ASN A 390 21.61 -11.94 3.56
C ASN A 390 21.87 -11.81 2.07
N PHE A 391 21.92 -12.94 1.37
CA PHE A 391 21.91 -13.01 -0.08
C PHE A 391 20.56 -13.56 -0.53
N TYR A 392 19.95 -12.97 -1.55
CA TYR A 392 18.74 -13.46 -2.17
C TYR A 392 18.84 -13.48 -3.69
N TYR A 393 18.15 -14.44 -4.29
CA TYR A 393 17.92 -14.54 -5.73
C TYR A 393 16.44 -14.93 -5.95
N MET A 394 15.69 -14.03 -6.52
CA MET A 394 14.27 -14.15 -6.80
C MET A 394 14.08 -14.24 -8.32
N ASP A 395 13.63 -15.39 -8.82
CA ASP A 395 13.37 -15.68 -10.22
C ASP A 395 11.87 -15.66 -10.48
N TYR A 396 11.42 -14.77 -11.37
CA TYR A 396 10.02 -14.53 -11.66
C TYR A 396 9.65 -14.99 -13.06
N THR A 397 8.49 -15.63 -13.15
CA THR A 397 7.79 -15.92 -14.40
C THR A 397 6.49 -15.14 -14.43
N ASP A 398 6.19 -14.50 -15.57
CA ASP A 398 5.01 -13.67 -15.79
C ASP A 398 4.83 -12.58 -14.70
N GLN A 399 5.91 -11.96 -14.21
CA GLN A 399 5.82 -10.92 -13.18
C GLN A 399 4.99 -9.74 -13.66
N LEU A 400 4.09 -9.24 -12.81
CA LEU A 400 3.38 -7.98 -13.03
C LEU A 400 4.25 -6.81 -12.56
N VAL A 401 4.90 -6.14 -13.52
CA VAL A 401 5.75 -4.97 -13.27
C VAL A 401 4.99 -3.68 -13.50
N LEU A 402 5.40 -2.60 -12.83
CA LEU A 402 4.83 -1.27 -13.01
C LEU A 402 5.20 -0.73 -14.40
N THR A 403 4.22 -0.19 -15.13
CA THR A 403 4.47 0.43 -16.45
C THR A 403 5.03 1.85 -16.36
N GLY A 404 4.89 2.50 -15.20
CA GLY A 404 5.13 3.92 -14.99
C GLY A 404 3.88 4.78 -15.10
N ALA A 405 2.87 4.33 -15.83
CA ALA A 405 1.61 5.05 -15.97
C ALA A 405 0.67 4.84 -14.77
N LEU A 406 -0.24 5.79 -14.58
CA LEU A 406 -1.29 5.73 -13.57
C LEU A 406 -2.67 5.55 -14.24
N ASN A 407 -3.58 4.92 -13.50
CA ASN A 407 -5.00 4.93 -13.85
C ASN A 407 -5.69 6.23 -13.38
N ASP A 408 -6.99 6.33 -13.62
CA ASP A 408 -7.80 7.52 -13.28
C ASP A 408 -7.82 7.90 -11.79
N ILE A 409 -7.35 7.01 -10.90
CA ILE A 409 -7.32 7.21 -9.45
C ILE A 409 -5.91 7.22 -8.86
N GLY A 410 -4.90 7.40 -9.72
CA GLY A 410 -3.51 7.47 -9.30
C GLY A 410 -2.89 6.14 -8.90
N GLU A 411 -3.52 5.00 -9.19
CA GLU A 411 -2.91 3.69 -9.00
C GLU A 411 -2.02 3.35 -10.19
N ALA A 412 -0.88 2.75 -9.92
CA ALA A 412 0.07 2.36 -10.95
C ALA A 412 -0.47 1.21 -11.81
N LEU A 413 -0.43 1.39 -13.12
CA LEU A 413 -0.73 0.33 -14.08
C LEU A 413 0.39 -0.69 -14.11
N THR A 414 0.02 -1.95 -14.39
CA THR A 414 0.96 -3.07 -14.45
C THR A 414 0.77 -3.89 -15.73
N GLU A 415 1.86 -4.52 -16.17
CA GLU A 415 1.87 -5.48 -17.27
C GLU A 415 2.69 -6.71 -16.91
N ASN A 416 2.39 -7.88 -17.51
CA ASN A 416 3.21 -9.06 -17.33
C ASN A 416 4.48 -8.98 -18.18
N VAL A 417 5.61 -9.31 -17.57
CA VAL A 417 6.87 -9.58 -18.29
C VAL A 417 7.19 -11.07 -18.15
N PRO A 418 7.62 -11.75 -19.25
CA PRO A 418 7.80 -13.20 -19.23
C PRO A 418 8.80 -13.65 -18.18
N ASP A 419 9.99 -13.07 -18.17
CA ASP A 419 11.11 -13.47 -17.32
C ASP A 419 11.80 -12.24 -16.73
N SER A 420 11.89 -12.22 -15.40
CA SER A 420 12.58 -11.16 -14.66
C SER A 420 13.21 -11.74 -13.39
N TYR A 421 14.17 -11.02 -12.84
CA TYR A 421 14.80 -11.44 -11.59
C TYR A 421 15.14 -10.25 -10.70
N ARG A 422 15.22 -10.53 -9.40
CA ARG A 422 15.78 -9.65 -8.39
C ARG A 422 16.84 -10.41 -7.62
N MET A 423 18.04 -9.85 -7.49
CA MET A 423 19.09 -10.44 -6.67
C MET A 423 19.80 -9.36 -5.89
N GLY A 424 20.32 -9.71 -4.72
CA GLY A 424 21.02 -8.74 -3.94
C GLY A 424 21.67 -9.26 -2.70
N VAL A 425 22.37 -8.35 -2.05
CA VAL A 425 23.01 -8.55 -0.74
C VAL A 425 22.48 -7.48 0.21
N GLU A 426 21.97 -7.92 1.33
CA GLU A 426 21.53 -7.07 2.42
C GLU A 426 22.51 -7.20 3.59
N LEU A 427 23.06 -6.07 4.04
CA LEU A 427 23.94 -6.00 5.19
C LEU A 427 23.25 -5.31 6.34
N MET A 428 23.37 -5.84 7.54
CA MET A 428 22.90 -5.24 8.77
C MET A 428 24.02 -5.17 9.82
N LEU A 429 24.08 -4.05 10.54
CA LEU A 429 25.02 -3.84 11.61
C LEU A 429 24.35 -3.09 12.75
N GLY A 430 24.38 -3.64 13.95
CA GLY A 430 23.93 -2.99 15.18
C GLY A 430 25.07 -2.96 16.18
N ILE A 431 25.47 -1.78 16.62
CA ILE A 431 26.58 -1.56 17.56
C ILE A 431 26.03 -0.89 18.82
N LYS A 432 26.19 -1.54 19.97
CA LYS A 432 25.77 -1.05 21.27
C LYS A 432 26.93 -1.10 22.28
N PRO A 433 27.91 -0.20 22.15
CA PRO A 433 29.14 -0.24 22.95
C PRO A 433 28.90 0.12 24.43
N CYS A 434 27.78 0.79 24.74
CA CYS A 434 27.37 1.16 26.08
C CYS A 434 25.83 1.23 26.19
N LYS A 435 25.31 1.35 27.43
CA LYS A 435 23.86 1.30 27.71
C LYS A 435 23.06 2.48 27.14
N TRP A 436 23.72 3.59 26.86
CA TRP A 436 23.07 4.84 26.45
C TRP A 436 23.24 5.17 24.97
N PHE A 437 24.03 4.39 24.19
CA PHE A 437 24.27 4.61 22.77
C PHE A 437 24.07 3.33 21.97
N GLN A 438 23.36 3.44 20.84
CA GLN A 438 23.18 2.39 19.84
C GLN A 438 23.31 3.01 18.45
N TRP A 439 23.98 2.31 17.56
CA TRP A 439 24.10 2.63 16.15
C TRP A 439 23.63 1.46 15.31
N ASP A 440 22.59 1.67 14.51
CA ASP A 440 22.02 0.67 13.60
C ASP A 440 22.24 1.13 12.16
N ILE A 441 22.67 0.21 11.30
CA ILE A 441 22.92 0.41 9.88
C ILE A 441 22.30 -0.75 9.12
N ASN A 442 21.69 -0.46 7.98
CA ASN A 442 21.45 -1.46 6.95
C ASN A 442 21.77 -0.89 5.56
N ALA A 443 22.24 -1.76 4.68
CA ALA A 443 22.55 -1.44 3.30
C ALA A 443 22.14 -2.59 2.40
N THR A 444 21.51 -2.27 1.28
CA THR A 444 21.08 -3.26 0.28
C THR A 444 21.65 -2.85 -1.07
N TRP A 445 22.41 -3.75 -1.69
CA TRP A 445 22.74 -3.70 -3.11
C TRP A 445 21.89 -4.71 -3.84
N SER A 446 21.18 -4.27 -4.87
CA SER A 446 20.31 -5.13 -5.64
C SER A 446 20.50 -4.93 -7.15
N LYS A 447 20.26 -6.00 -7.89
CA LYS A 447 20.10 -5.98 -9.35
C LYS A 447 18.69 -6.49 -9.65
N ASN A 448 17.86 -5.63 -10.25
CA ASN A 448 16.45 -5.90 -10.54
C ASN A 448 16.25 -5.74 -12.05
N ARG A 449 16.04 -6.84 -12.80
CA ARG A 449 16.05 -6.82 -14.26
C ARG A 449 14.91 -7.60 -14.89
N ILE A 450 14.47 -7.09 -16.03
CA ILE A 450 13.63 -7.80 -17.01
C ILE A 450 14.56 -8.28 -18.13
N GLN A 451 14.55 -9.58 -18.42
CA GLN A 451 15.48 -10.17 -19.39
C GLN A 451 15.15 -9.73 -20.83
N ASP A 452 13.89 -9.82 -21.21
CA ASP A 452 13.38 -9.41 -22.51
C ASP A 452 12.12 -8.55 -22.31
N PHE A 453 12.25 -7.23 -22.47
CA PHE A 453 11.16 -6.28 -22.36
C PHE A 453 10.69 -5.80 -23.72
N VAL A 454 9.39 -5.75 -23.94
CA VAL A 454 8.79 -5.22 -25.17
C VAL A 454 8.00 -3.97 -24.83
N GLU A 455 8.56 -2.80 -25.11
CA GLU A 455 7.88 -1.53 -24.93
C GLU A 455 6.81 -1.34 -26.01
N SER A 456 5.59 -1.02 -25.62
CA SER A 456 4.51 -0.63 -26.51
C SER A 456 4.44 0.90 -26.57
N LEU A 457 4.95 1.50 -27.66
CA LEU A 457 4.99 2.94 -27.86
C LEU A 457 3.80 3.38 -28.73
N PRO A 458 2.75 4.02 -28.16
CA PRO A 458 1.61 4.54 -28.92
C PRO A 458 2.03 5.74 -29.77
N GLY A 459 1.34 5.95 -30.91
CA GLY A 459 1.62 7.05 -31.81
C GLY A 459 0.41 7.93 -32.07
N TYR A 460 0.66 9.21 -32.34
CA TYR A 460 -0.36 10.20 -32.63
C TYR A 460 0.05 11.12 -33.75
N HIS A 461 -0.92 11.54 -34.55
CA HIS A 461 -0.81 12.67 -35.47
C HIS A 461 -1.75 13.78 -34.98
N TYR A 462 -1.23 14.98 -34.77
CA TYR A 462 -2.02 16.14 -34.37
C TYR A 462 -2.45 16.93 -35.61
N ASN A 463 -3.76 17.05 -35.79
CA ASN A 463 -4.34 17.78 -36.91
C ASN A 463 -4.33 19.31 -36.66
N GLU A 464 -4.45 20.10 -37.71
CA GLU A 464 -4.49 21.57 -37.61
C GLU A 464 -5.66 22.11 -36.78
N ASP A 465 -6.75 21.34 -36.64
CA ASP A 465 -7.92 21.67 -35.81
C ASP A 465 -7.76 21.35 -34.33
N GLY A 466 -6.57 20.88 -33.93
CA GLY A 466 -6.27 20.47 -32.57
C GLY A 466 -6.76 19.08 -32.18
N SER A 467 -7.40 18.34 -33.10
CA SER A 467 -7.72 16.92 -32.89
C SER A 467 -6.48 16.05 -33.07
N SER A 468 -6.53 14.82 -32.56
CA SER A 468 -5.48 13.83 -32.77
C SER A 468 -6.02 12.56 -33.41
N THR A 469 -5.22 11.97 -34.30
CA THR A 469 -5.47 10.67 -34.92
C THR A 469 -4.44 9.67 -34.38
N SER A 470 -4.91 8.52 -33.87
CA SER A 470 -4.01 7.47 -33.39
C SER A 470 -3.27 6.82 -34.56
N LEU A 471 -1.98 6.68 -34.42
CA LEU A 471 -1.10 5.92 -35.32
C LEU A 471 -0.88 4.50 -34.75
N PRO A 472 -0.33 3.56 -35.56
CA PRO A 472 -0.04 2.22 -35.09
C PRO A 472 0.94 2.24 -33.91
N THR A 473 0.64 1.46 -32.86
CA THR A 473 1.56 1.24 -31.75
C THR A 473 2.82 0.50 -32.24
N VAL A 474 4.00 1.05 -31.93
CA VAL A 474 5.28 0.44 -32.28
C VAL A 474 5.80 -0.39 -31.11
N GLN A 475 6.27 -1.61 -31.42
CA GLN A 475 6.87 -2.51 -30.45
C GLN A 475 8.40 -2.39 -30.49
N ILE A 476 9.01 -1.97 -29.38
CA ILE A 476 10.46 -1.81 -29.26
C ILE A 476 10.98 -2.86 -28.27
N LYS A 477 11.97 -3.66 -28.71
CA LYS A 477 12.56 -4.72 -27.89
C LYS A 477 13.78 -4.23 -27.13
N HIS A 478 13.78 -4.43 -25.84
CA HIS A 478 14.88 -4.12 -24.94
C HIS A 478 15.36 -5.40 -24.24
N LYS A 479 16.63 -5.42 -23.80
CA LYS A 479 17.23 -6.56 -23.08
C LYS A 479 17.89 -6.11 -21.79
N ASP A 480 17.75 -6.93 -20.73
CA ASP A 480 18.35 -6.75 -19.40
C ASP A 480 18.06 -5.36 -18.80
N THR A 481 16.81 -4.89 -18.94
CA THR A 481 16.39 -3.56 -18.46
C THR A 481 16.06 -3.56 -16.97
N HIS A 482 16.17 -2.40 -16.32
CA HIS A 482 15.75 -2.22 -14.94
C HIS A 482 14.22 -2.38 -14.79
N ILE A 483 13.82 -3.04 -13.71
CA ILE A 483 12.42 -2.99 -13.30
C ILE A 483 12.14 -1.59 -12.76
N ALA A 484 11.08 -0.94 -13.25
CA ALA A 484 10.68 0.39 -12.82
C ALA A 484 10.53 0.50 -11.29
N PHE A 485 10.87 1.67 -10.71
CA PHE A 485 10.82 1.97 -9.28
C PHE A 485 11.62 1.00 -8.40
N SER A 486 12.71 0.46 -8.92
CA SER A 486 13.58 -0.48 -8.21
C SER A 486 15.01 0.07 -8.12
N PRO A 487 15.36 0.76 -7.02
CA PRO A 487 16.70 1.32 -6.83
C PRO A 487 17.75 0.20 -6.66
N ASP A 488 18.96 0.41 -7.20
CA ASP A 488 20.05 -0.55 -7.07
C ASP A 488 20.74 -0.48 -5.70
N PHE A 489 20.60 0.65 -4.97
CA PHE A 489 21.21 0.81 -3.66
C PHE A 489 20.31 1.56 -2.68
N LEU A 490 20.14 0.95 -1.51
CA LEU A 490 19.44 1.51 -0.35
C LEU A 490 20.39 1.51 0.85
N PHE A 491 20.40 2.61 1.62
CA PHE A 491 21.13 2.69 2.86
C PHE A 491 20.30 3.37 3.93
N ASN A 492 20.25 2.79 5.13
CA ASN A 492 19.63 3.40 6.29
C ASN A 492 20.60 3.39 7.47
N ASN A 493 20.54 4.44 8.25
CA ASN A 493 21.38 4.65 9.41
C ASN A 493 20.57 5.28 10.54
N ARG A 494 20.77 4.80 11.78
CA ARG A 494 20.13 5.35 12.97
C ARG A 494 21.12 5.41 14.13
N PHE A 495 21.39 6.61 14.62
CA PHE A 495 22.04 6.83 15.91
C PHE A 495 20.98 7.04 16.98
N SER A 496 21.06 6.31 18.08
CA SER A 496 20.13 6.40 19.20
C SER A 496 20.89 6.66 20.51
N PHE A 497 20.43 7.68 21.25
CA PHE A 497 20.92 8.01 22.58
C PHE A 497 19.78 7.92 23.58
N ILE A 498 19.95 7.13 24.63
CA ILE A 498 18.94 6.93 25.68
C ILE A 498 19.61 7.12 27.04
N TYR A 499 19.26 8.18 27.75
CA TYR A 499 19.86 8.45 29.03
C TYR A 499 18.89 9.14 30.01
N LYS A 500 18.60 8.50 31.13
CA LYS A 500 17.76 9.05 32.22
C LYS A 500 16.41 9.63 31.76
N GLY A 501 15.70 8.90 30.87
CA GLY A 501 14.40 9.32 30.32
C GLY A 501 14.50 10.25 29.12
N PHE A 502 15.68 10.76 28.78
CA PHE A 502 15.93 11.47 27.53
C PHE A 502 16.29 10.50 26.41
N GLU A 503 15.66 10.68 25.27
CA GLU A 503 15.92 9.93 24.04
C GLU A 503 16.19 10.91 22.90
N ALA A 504 17.22 10.64 22.12
CA ALA A 504 17.49 11.32 20.86
C ALA A 504 17.84 10.30 19.78
N ALA A 505 17.22 10.41 18.61
CA ALA A 505 17.53 9.54 17.49
C ALA A 505 17.66 10.35 16.20
N LEU A 506 18.82 10.21 15.55
CA LEU A 506 19.04 10.70 14.18
C LEU A 506 18.93 9.52 13.23
N GLN A 507 17.95 9.56 12.36
CA GLN A 507 17.69 8.54 11.34
C GLN A 507 17.92 9.13 9.96
N SER A 508 18.73 8.45 9.13
CA SER A 508 19.03 8.90 7.77
C SER A 508 18.77 7.77 6.78
N GLN A 509 18.30 8.15 5.60
CA GLN A 509 18.02 7.24 4.50
C GLN A 509 18.63 7.78 3.21
N PHE A 510 19.31 6.91 2.46
CA PHE A 510 19.74 7.14 1.09
C PHE A 510 19.02 6.18 0.16
N VAL A 511 18.54 6.70 -0.96
CA VAL A 511 17.94 5.94 -2.06
C VAL A 511 18.65 6.35 -3.35
N SER A 512 19.13 5.37 -4.13
CA SER A 512 19.76 5.64 -5.43
C SER A 512 18.73 6.05 -6.49
N LYS A 513 19.20 6.56 -7.63
CA LYS A 513 18.38 6.85 -8.80
C LYS A 513 17.50 5.66 -9.18
N GLN A 514 16.29 5.93 -9.67
CA GLN A 514 15.34 4.92 -10.14
C GLN A 514 14.79 5.32 -11.51
N TYR A 515 14.63 4.37 -12.41
CA TYR A 515 13.83 4.56 -13.62
C TYR A 515 12.35 4.44 -13.30
N MET A 516 11.51 5.27 -13.90
CA MET A 516 10.04 5.21 -13.73
C MET A 516 9.37 4.32 -14.79
N THR A 517 10.10 3.92 -15.84
CA THR A 517 9.65 3.00 -16.90
C THR A 517 10.62 1.84 -17.07
N ASN A 518 10.14 0.71 -17.58
CA ASN A 518 10.95 -0.46 -17.83
C ASN A 518 11.84 -0.33 -19.10
N ALA A 519 11.65 0.72 -19.90
CA ALA A 519 12.45 1.02 -21.09
C ALA A 519 13.75 1.79 -20.81
N GLU A 520 14.04 2.09 -19.52
CA GLU A 520 15.26 2.82 -19.08
C GLU A 520 15.44 4.21 -19.75
N VAL A 521 14.36 4.96 -19.88
CA VAL A 521 14.42 6.31 -20.44
C VAL A 521 15.06 7.25 -19.42
N GLU A 522 16.20 7.86 -19.76
CA GLU A 522 16.98 8.70 -18.83
C GLU A 522 16.25 9.96 -18.35
N GLU A 523 15.36 10.53 -19.17
CA GLU A 523 14.53 11.69 -18.81
C GLU A 523 13.41 11.31 -17.82
N LEU A 524 13.05 10.03 -17.74
CA LEU A 524 11.97 9.51 -16.91
C LEU A 524 12.52 8.81 -15.67
N THR A 525 13.21 9.56 -14.82
CA THR A 525 13.86 9.04 -13.61
C THR A 525 13.49 9.83 -12.36
N LEU A 526 13.56 9.17 -11.23
CA LEU A 526 13.62 9.79 -9.91
C LEU A 526 15.09 9.92 -9.50
N ASP A 527 15.50 11.12 -9.11
CA ASP A 527 16.86 11.40 -8.67
C ASP A 527 17.15 10.70 -7.33
N LYS A 528 18.45 10.41 -7.08
CA LYS A 528 18.89 9.93 -5.78
C LYS A 528 18.68 10.99 -4.70
N TYR A 529 18.40 10.55 -3.49
CA TYR A 529 18.27 11.48 -2.35
C TYR A 529 18.84 10.91 -1.05
N PHE A 530 19.17 11.82 -0.13
CA PHE A 530 19.59 11.51 1.24
C PHE A 530 18.81 12.39 2.21
N VAL A 531 17.94 11.80 3.00
CA VAL A 531 17.09 12.52 3.95
C VAL A 531 17.36 12.07 5.39
N SER A 532 17.34 13.03 6.32
CA SER A 532 17.57 12.75 7.74
C SER A 532 16.46 13.33 8.61
N ASN A 533 16.05 12.57 9.62
CA ASN A 533 15.04 12.96 10.61
C ASN A 533 15.66 12.93 12.01
N LEU A 534 15.36 13.93 12.83
CA LEU A 534 15.77 13.99 14.23
C LEU A 534 14.56 13.84 15.13
N ASN A 535 14.59 12.83 16.02
CA ASN A 535 13.58 12.62 17.04
C ASN A 535 14.18 12.90 18.42
N LEU A 536 13.49 13.68 19.22
CA LEU A 536 13.83 13.99 20.61
C LEU A 536 12.64 13.66 21.49
N ALA A 537 12.86 13.01 22.63
CA ALA A 537 11.81 12.76 23.61
C ALA A 537 12.37 12.80 25.03
N TYR A 538 11.52 13.19 25.96
CA TYR A 538 11.82 13.11 27.38
C TYR A 538 10.63 12.52 28.14
N SER A 539 10.88 11.41 28.82
CA SER A 539 9.90 10.70 29.63
C SER A 539 10.21 10.84 31.12
N PHE A 540 9.22 11.21 31.89
CA PHE A 540 9.35 11.30 33.35
C PHE A 540 8.10 10.74 34.05
N ARG A 541 8.24 10.37 35.33
CA ARG A 541 7.19 9.71 36.12
C ARG A 541 6.78 10.57 37.30
N PRO A 542 5.73 11.38 37.17
CA PRO A 542 5.16 12.12 38.28
C PRO A 542 4.61 11.17 39.36
N LYS A 543 4.72 11.57 40.64
CA LYS A 543 4.45 10.63 41.77
C LYS A 543 2.96 10.50 42.19
N LYS A 544 1.99 11.13 41.51
CA LYS A 544 0.59 11.14 41.99
C LYS A 544 -0.39 10.46 41.05
N VAL A 545 -0.98 11.18 40.11
CA VAL A 545 -2.06 10.69 39.23
C VAL A 545 -1.51 10.11 37.95
N LEU A 546 -0.51 10.75 37.37
CA LEU A 546 0.10 10.34 36.12
C LEU A 546 1.23 9.31 36.37
N LYS A 547 1.14 8.16 35.77
CA LYS A 547 2.18 7.13 35.80
C LYS A 547 3.40 7.52 34.97
N GLU A 548 3.15 8.14 33.83
CA GLU A 548 4.22 8.57 32.91
C GLU A 548 3.74 9.74 32.05
N VAL A 549 4.64 10.67 31.79
CA VAL A 549 4.47 11.76 30.84
C VAL A 549 5.65 11.72 29.89
N THR A 550 5.37 11.74 28.60
CA THR A 550 6.38 11.87 27.55
C THR A 550 6.10 13.14 26.75
N VAL A 551 7.13 13.97 26.56
CA VAL A 551 7.10 15.12 25.65
C VAL A 551 8.15 14.87 24.59
N GLY A 552 7.78 15.03 23.33
CA GLY A 552 8.71 14.79 22.24
C GLY A 552 8.58 15.81 21.12
N PHE A 553 9.61 15.84 20.30
CA PHE A 553 9.73 16.73 19.16
C PHE A 553 10.45 16.03 18.01
N THR A 554 9.86 16.06 16.83
CA THR A 554 10.45 15.48 15.63
C THR A 554 10.69 16.56 14.59
N VAL A 555 11.89 16.58 14.04
CA VAL A 555 12.24 17.37 12.85
C VAL A 555 12.39 16.40 11.69
N TYR A 556 11.48 16.47 10.74
CA TYR A 556 11.57 15.73 9.49
C TYR A 556 12.41 16.52 8.49
N ASN A 557 13.15 15.77 7.65
CA ASN A 557 14.00 16.36 6.62
C ASN A 557 14.90 17.49 7.20
N LEU A 558 15.72 17.13 8.17
CA LEU A 558 16.55 18.06 8.98
C LEU A 558 17.41 19.00 8.11
N PHE A 559 17.90 18.53 6.97
CA PHE A 559 18.80 19.27 6.08
C PHE A 559 18.10 19.94 4.90
N ASN A 560 16.74 19.94 4.88
CA ASN A 560 15.92 20.58 3.86
C ASN A 560 16.21 20.09 2.43
N GLU A 561 16.43 18.78 2.28
CA GLU A 561 16.62 18.13 0.99
C GLU A 561 15.36 18.31 0.13
N LYS A 562 15.53 18.69 -1.14
CA LYS A 562 14.45 18.77 -2.11
C LYS A 562 14.49 17.50 -2.96
N TYR A 563 13.50 16.64 -2.80
CA TYR A 563 13.48 15.35 -3.47
C TYR A 563 12.06 14.93 -3.82
N GLU A 564 11.98 13.99 -4.74
CA GLU A 564 10.78 13.29 -5.18
C GLU A 564 11.00 11.79 -4.92
N ASN A 565 10.03 11.14 -4.28
CA ASN A 565 10.14 9.71 -3.93
C ASN A 565 9.22 8.82 -4.77
N ASN A 566 8.38 9.40 -5.60
CA ASN A 566 7.46 8.71 -6.50
C ASN A 566 7.14 9.61 -7.69
N GLY A 567 6.50 9.04 -8.72
CA GLY A 567 6.07 9.76 -9.90
C GLY A 567 5.24 8.88 -10.82
N TRP A 568 4.81 9.44 -11.94
CA TRP A 568 4.30 8.70 -13.08
C TRP A 568 5.10 9.08 -14.32
N ALA A 569 5.14 8.18 -15.29
CA ALA A 569 5.82 8.41 -16.56
C ALA A 569 5.10 7.72 -17.70
N SER A 570 5.14 8.33 -18.87
CA SER A 570 4.65 7.77 -20.12
C SER A 570 5.48 8.26 -21.30
N SER A 571 5.43 7.52 -22.40
CA SER A 571 6.04 7.93 -23.66
C SER A 571 5.07 7.66 -24.80
N ASP A 572 5.15 8.50 -25.85
CA ASP A 572 4.48 8.30 -27.12
C ASP A 572 5.39 8.76 -28.28
N TYR A 573 4.90 8.70 -29.52
CA TYR A 573 5.56 9.34 -30.64
C TYR A 573 4.57 10.15 -31.49
N THR A 574 5.06 11.24 -32.05
CA THR A 574 4.28 12.11 -32.95
C THR A 574 4.79 11.95 -34.39
N ASP A 575 3.92 11.53 -35.30
CA ASP A 575 4.16 11.30 -36.74
C ASP A 575 5.18 10.20 -37.03
N THR A 576 6.36 10.24 -36.43
CA THR A 576 7.43 9.24 -36.62
C THR A 576 8.03 8.85 -35.28
N VAL A 577 8.57 7.62 -35.19
CA VAL A 577 9.13 7.05 -33.95
C VAL A 577 10.33 7.85 -33.40
N GLU A 578 11.05 8.53 -34.30
CA GLU A 578 12.17 9.42 -33.94
C GLU A 578 11.69 10.66 -33.18
N ASN A 579 10.43 11.07 -33.37
CA ASN A 579 9.81 12.17 -32.66
C ASN A 579 9.08 11.64 -31.39
N ARG A 580 9.87 11.06 -30.50
CA ARG A 580 9.40 10.51 -29.23
C ARG A 580 9.16 11.63 -28.19
N GLY A 581 7.98 11.65 -27.60
CA GLY A 581 7.61 12.44 -26.42
C GLY A 581 7.80 11.65 -25.15
N ASN A 582 8.36 12.28 -24.11
CA ASN A 582 8.54 11.70 -22.77
C ASN A 582 7.87 12.62 -21.74
N TYR A 583 6.97 12.08 -20.93
CA TYR A 583 6.13 12.83 -19.97
C TYR A 583 6.27 12.23 -18.57
N ALA A 584 6.38 13.09 -17.58
CA ALA A 584 6.45 12.65 -16.18
C ALA A 584 5.86 13.67 -15.22
N GLY A 585 5.19 13.18 -14.19
CA GLY A 585 4.81 13.93 -13.00
C GLY A 585 5.53 13.39 -11.77
N TYR A 586 5.78 14.25 -10.78
CA TYR A 586 6.66 13.96 -9.65
C TYR A 586 5.96 14.26 -8.33
N ALA A 587 6.09 13.34 -7.36
CA ALA A 587 5.59 13.50 -5.99
C ALA A 587 6.61 14.26 -5.14
N ALA A 588 6.57 15.58 -5.19
CA ALA A 588 7.47 16.44 -4.42
C ALA A 588 7.27 16.26 -2.92
N GLN A 589 8.36 16.01 -2.20
CA GLN A 589 8.35 15.84 -0.76
C GLN A 589 8.60 17.16 -0.02
N ALA A 590 8.06 17.25 1.20
CA ALA A 590 8.20 18.42 2.05
C ALA A 590 9.67 18.66 2.42
N GLY A 591 10.09 19.93 2.44
CA GLY A 591 11.32 20.37 3.07
C GLY A 591 11.29 20.14 4.58
N THR A 592 12.15 20.83 5.32
CA THR A 592 12.19 20.73 6.79
C THR A 592 10.83 21.08 7.39
N ASN A 593 10.29 20.15 8.18
CA ASN A 593 9.02 20.31 8.88
C ASN A 593 9.10 19.66 10.27
N VAL A 594 8.17 20.03 11.15
CA VAL A 594 8.28 19.68 12.57
C VAL A 594 6.96 19.16 13.14
N MET A 595 7.07 18.33 14.18
CA MET A 595 5.94 17.85 14.96
C MET A 595 6.30 17.74 16.45
N GLY A 596 5.52 18.38 17.31
CA GLY A 596 5.54 18.15 18.75
C GLY A 596 4.55 17.09 19.16
N HIS A 597 4.84 16.29 20.19
CA HIS A 597 3.91 15.34 20.75
C HIS A 597 3.98 15.29 22.27
N VAL A 598 2.85 14.92 22.86
CA VAL A 598 2.74 14.68 24.30
C VAL A 598 1.92 13.40 24.53
N SER A 599 2.38 12.60 25.48
CA SER A 599 1.66 11.40 25.95
C SER A 599 1.48 11.48 27.47
N PHE A 600 0.25 11.22 27.94
CA PHE A 600 -0.10 11.10 29.36
C PHE A 600 -0.61 9.70 29.63
N ARG A 601 -0.01 9.00 30.59
CA ARG A 601 -0.45 7.67 31.02
C ARG A 601 -0.87 7.72 32.49
N PHE A 602 -2.08 7.25 32.75
CA PHE A 602 -2.71 7.21 34.07
C PHE A 602 -2.73 5.81 34.67
#